data_8e4bbf8511097b7d443535057c1c5424
#
_entry.id   8e4bbf8511097b7d443535057c1c5424
#
_cell.length_a   1.000
_cell.length_b   1.000
_cell.length_c   1.000
_cell.angle_alpha   90.00
_cell.angle_beta   90.00
_cell.angle_gamma   90.00
#
_symmetry.space_group_name_H-M   'P 1'
#
loop_
_entity.id
_entity.type
_entity.pdbx_description
1 polymer ?
#
loop_
_entity_poly.entity_id
_entity_poly.type
_entity_poly.pdbx_seq_one_letter_code
_entity_poly.pdbx_strand_id
1 'polypeptide(L)'
;QRLSRGLGDVYKRQIYKISDPNKDLNTLFIFPEGILTGVSLQNQKYLSYLFKNRYSSNHKLLIGMNIVEDSKVYNSLVLFNNELEPIDIYKKNKLVPFGEYLPIEKILSKFGLKKITQGYQSFSPSNIRNIIELDYFSILPLICYEIIYSGNLSKNKNYYDVIVNISEDGWFGDSIGPYQHFSHSMLRSIEEGKNLIRSANNGISALISPVGLIENKIESTESGVIEFNTVKSINTTIFSKHGNKIFFYLMLFYITLIFFLKKKGH
;
A
#
# COMPACT_ATOMS: atom_id res chain seq x y z
N GLN A 1 24.99 12.82 8.48
CA GLN A 1 24.17 12.89 9.71
C GLN A 1 23.43 14.23 9.87
N ARG A 2 24.01 15.38 9.50
CA ARG A 2 23.30 16.68 9.57
C ARG A 2 22.20 16.85 8.53
N LEU A 3 22.40 16.35 7.30
CA LEU A 3 21.39 16.38 6.23
C LEU A 3 20.18 15.48 6.53
N SER A 4 20.41 14.29 7.10
CA SER A 4 19.32 13.38 7.49
C SER A 4 18.50 13.90 8.68
N ARG A 5 19.11 14.63 9.62
CA ARG A 5 18.38 15.29 10.71
C ARG A 5 17.50 16.43 10.20
N GLY A 6 17.99 17.25 9.25
CA GLY A 6 17.23 18.36 8.68
C GLY A 6 16.01 17.90 7.86
N LEU A 7 16.14 16.86 7.03
CA LEU A 7 15.03 16.27 6.28
C LEU A 7 13.98 15.66 7.22
N GLY A 8 14.39 14.90 8.22
CA GLY A 8 13.47 14.35 9.21
C GLY A 8 12.66 15.43 9.94
N ASP A 9 13.23 16.57 10.23
CA ASP A 9 12.53 17.67 10.89
C ASP A 9 11.58 18.42 9.97
N VAL A 10 11.85 18.48 8.66
CA VAL A 10 10.93 19.04 7.66
C VAL A 10 9.69 18.15 7.52
N TYR A 11 9.85 16.84 7.37
CA TYR A 11 8.74 15.90 7.30
C TYR A 11 7.91 15.88 8.58
N LYS A 12 8.55 15.93 9.75
CA LYS A 12 7.86 16.05 11.03
C LYS A 12 6.99 17.31 11.09
N ARG A 13 7.51 18.45 10.65
CA ARG A 13 6.76 19.72 10.61
C ARG A 13 5.60 19.67 9.63
N GLN A 14 5.73 18.96 8.50
CA GLN A 14 4.64 18.78 7.54
C GLN A 14 3.52 17.91 8.14
N ILE A 15 3.86 16.77 8.74
CA ILE A 15 2.90 15.92 9.46
C ILE A 15 2.17 16.74 10.54
N TYR A 16 2.90 17.54 11.31
CA TYR A 16 2.34 18.40 12.35
C TYR A 16 1.42 19.50 11.80
N LYS A 17 1.76 20.08 10.65
CA LYS A 17 1.00 21.19 10.06
C LYS A 17 -0.29 20.71 9.38
N ILE A 18 -0.25 19.55 8.74
CA ILE A 18 -1.32 19.05 7.88
C ILE A 18 -2.37 18.31 8.70
N SER A 19 -1.99 17.51 9.69
CA SER A 19 -2.95 16.83 10.56
C SER A 19 -3.33 17.72 11.74
N ASP A 20 -4.60 18.10 11.82
CA ASP A 20 -5.18 18.78 13.00
C ASP A 20 -6.12 17.81 13.75
N PRO A 21 -5.55 16.92 14.61
CA PRO A 21 -6.31 15.84 15.20
C PRO A 21 -7.31 16.35 16.24
N ASN A 22 -8.60 16.08 16.04
CA ASN A 22 -9.59 16.25 17.08
C ASN A 22 -9.47 15.11 18.10
N LYS A 23 -9.04 15.44 19.31
CA LYS A 23 -8.74 14.46 20.37
C LYS A 23 -9.96 13.70 20.89
N ASP A 24 -11.15 14.17 20.63
CA ASP A 24 -12.41 13.56 21.08
C ASP A 24 -12.93 12.51 20.08
N LEU A 25 -12.40 12.46 18.86
CA LEU A 25 -12.83 11.55 17.81
C LEU A 25 -11.90 10.34 17.69
N ASN A 26 -12.49 9.16 17.53
CA ASN A 26 -11.74 7.97 17.13
C ASN A 26 -11.31 8.11 15.67
N THR A 27 -10.01 8.26 15.44
CA THR A 27 -9.46 8.56 14.10
C THR A 27 -8.29 7.66 13.77
N LEU A 28 -8.32 7.07 12.57
CA LEU A 28 -7.18 6.42 11.95
C LEU A 28 -6.49 7.40 11.00
N PHE A 29 -5.25 7.76 11.29
CA PHE A 29 -4.41 8.55 10.41
C PHE A 29 -3.60 7.63 9.51
N ILE A 30 -3.71 7.82 8.19
CA ILE A 30 -3.01 7.02 7.18
C ILE A 30 -1.97 7.90 6.50
N PHE A 31 -0.71 7.56 6.70
CA PHE A 31 0.42 8.28 6.14
C PHE A 31 0.98 7.54 4.92
N PRO A 32 1.56 8.26 3.94
CA PRO A 32 2.17 7.65 2.78
C PRO A 32 3.42 6.83 3.11
N GLU A 33 3.90 6.08 2.14
CA GLU A 33 5.17 5.35 2.20
C GLU A 33 6.33 6.33 2.35
N GLY A 34 7.36 5.94 3.10
CA GLY A 34 8.64 6.66 3.16
C GLY A 34 8.67 7.93 4.02
N ILE A 35 7.63 8.24 4.79
CA ILE A 35 7.61 9.47 5.61
C ILE A 35 8.58 9.45 6.81
N LEU A 36 8.89 8.27 7.31
CA LEU A 36 9.86 8.08 8.40
C LEU A 36 11.18 7.49 7.87
N THR A 37 11.77 8.14 6.86
CA THR A 37 13.06 7.71 6.32
C THR A 37 14.15 7.76 7.39
N GLY A 38 14.94 6.67 7.48
CA GLY A 38 16.03 6.56 8.45
C GLY A 38 15.60 6.24 9.89
N VAL A 39 14.30 6.03 10.12
CA VAL A 39 13.78 5.54 11.41
C VAL A 39 13.40 4.08 11.25
N SER A 40 14.04 3.22 12.02
CA SER A 40 13.64 1.81 12.13
C SER A 40 12.64 1.61 13.26
N LEU A 41 11.91 0.50 13.23
CA LEU A 41 10.98 0.14 14.30
C LEU A 41 11.67 0.10 15.67
N GLN A 42 12.96 -0.26 15.72
CA GLN A 42 13.76 -0.31 16.95
C GLN A 42 14.07 1.09 17.52
N ASN A 43 14.09 2.12 16.67
CA ASN A 43 14.49 3.48 17.02
C ASN A 43 13.30 4.46 17.13
N GLN A 44 12.06 4.02 16.87
CA GLN A 44 10.88 4.90 16.88
C GLN A 44 10.60 5.58 18.21
N LYS A 45 11.01 4.97 19.33
CA LYS A 45 10.81 5.53 20.68
C LYS A 45 11.34 6.95 20.83
N TYR A 46 12.37 7.34 20.04
CA TYR A 46 12.86 8.72 20.04
C TYR A 46 11.85 9.74 19.49
N LEU A 47 10.84 9.27 18.74
CA LEU A 47 9.79 10.12 18.19
C LEU A 47 8.50 10.09 19.03
N SER A 48 8.37 9.15 19.96
CA SER A 48 7.13 8.93 20.71
C SER A 48 6.65 10.21 21.43
N TYR A 49 7.56 11.01 21.98
CA TYR A 49 7.20 12.26 22.65
C TYR A 49 6.50 13.27 21.73
N LEU A 50 6.85 13.28 20.43
CA LEU A 50 6.21 14.16 19.44
C LEU A 50 4.78 13.72 19.18
N PHE A 51 4.58 12.43 19.02
CA PHE A 51 3.26 11.85 18.69
C PHE A 51 2.32 11.89 19.90
N LYS A 52 2.79 11.54 21.09
CA LYS A 52 2.00 11.56 22.34
C LYS A 52 1.44 12.95 22.65
N ASN A 53 2.16 14.01 22.35
CA ASN A 53 1.69 15.38 22.56
C ASN A 53 0.62 15.81 21.54
N ARG A 54 0.65 15.24 20.33
CA ARG A 54 -0.23 15.60 19.22
C ARG A 54 -1.49 14.74 19.18
N TYR A 55 -1.33 13.43 19.33
CA TYR A 55 -2.38 12.45 19.20
C TYR A 55 -2.86 11.97 20.57
N SER A 56 -4.15 11.68 20.71
CA SER A 56 -4.76 11.11 21.91
C SER A 56 -4.89 9.59 21.82
N SER A 57 -5.29 8.94 22.91
CA SER A 57 -5.58 7.50 22.95
C SER A 57 -6.65 7.04 21.97
N ASN A 58 -7.51 7.98 21.50
CA ASN A 58 -8.54 7.71 20.48
C ASN A 58 -7.96 7.58 19.06
N HIS A 59 -6.67 7.89 18.88
CA HIS A 59 -6.04 7.89 17.58
C HIS A 59 -5.19 6.65 17.35
N LYS A 60 -5.30 6.12 16.15
CA LYS A 60 -4.40 5.09 15.59
C LYS A 60 -3.66 5.68 14.40
N LEU A 61 -2.43 5.23 14.17
CA LEU A 61 -1.55 5.77 13.14
C LEU A 61 -1.07 4.63 12.25
N LEU A 62 -1.32 4.70 10.96
CA LEU A 62 -0.88 3.72 9.97
C LEU A 62 0.26 4.34 9.16
N ILE A 63 1.49 3.86 9.37
CA ILE A 63 2.71 4.49 8.89
C ILE A 63 3.59 3.50 8.13
N GLY A 64 4.03 3.90 6.93
CA GLY A 64 5.02 3.17 6.15
C GLY A 64 6.43 3.35 6.70
N MET A 65 7.14 2.24 6.98
CA MET A 65 8.51 2.27 7.48
C MET A 65 9.28 0.98 7.19
N ASN A 66 10.59 1.05 7.34
CA ASN A 66 11.43 -0.14 7.21
C ASN A 66 11.60 -0.86 8.55
N ILE A 67 11.52 -2.19 8.52
CA ILE A 67 11.77 -3.05 9.68
C ILE A 67 12.98 -3.94 9.39
N VAL A 68 13.86 -4.06 10.36
CA VAL A 68 15.02 -4.95 10.31
C VAL A 68 14.79 -6.12 11.27
N GLU A 69 14.74 -7.32 10.75
CA GLU A 69 14.64 -8.58 11.53
C GLU A 69 15.56 -9.62 10.93
N ASP A 70 16.32 -10.33 11.76
CA ASP A 70 17.23 -11.41 11.35
C ASP A 70 18.13 -11.01 10.17
N SER A 71 18.72 -9.82 10.23
CA SER A 71 19.55 -9.24 9.16
C SER A 71 18.82 -9.01 7.82
N LYS A 72 17.49 -9.12 7.78
CA LYS A 72 16.65 -8.82 6.63
C LYS A 72 15.98 -7.47 6.82
N VAL A 73 15.80 -6.75 5.72
CA VAL A 73 15.08 -5.47 5.70
C VAL A 73 13.74 -5.67 4.99
N TYR A 74 12.67 -5.25 5.65
CA TYR A 74 11.30 -5.32 5.13
C TYR A 74 10.74 -3.91 4.94
N ASN A 75 10.18 -3.65 3.77
CA ASN A 75 9.29 -2.51 3.57
C ASN A 75 7.94 -2.86 4.22
N SER A 76 7.45 -2.04 5.13
CA SER A 76 6.35 -2.42 6.02
C SER A 76 5.37 -1.27 6.25
N LEU A 77 4.14 -1.63 6.55
CA LEU A 77 3.08 -0.75 7.03
C LEU A 77 2.75 -1.15 8.45
N VAL A 78 2.91 -0.22 9.38
CA VAL A 78 2.76 -0.48 10.82
C VAL A 78 1.59 0.31 11.38
N LEU A 79 0.71 -0.37 12.10
CA LEU A 79 -0.34 0.24 12.90
C LEU A 79 0.21 0.55 14.28
N PHE A 80 0.13 1.81 14.69
CA PHE A 80 0.59 2.30 15.98
C PHE A 80 -0.54 2.88 16.81
N ASN A 81 -0.35 2.89 18.12
CA ASN A 81 -1.09 3.76 19.01
C ASN A 81 -0.49 5.19 19.00
N ASN A 82 -1.07 6.09 19.79
CA ASN A 82 -0.62 7.48 19.89
C ASN A 82 0.78 7.65 20.53
N GLU A 83 1.32 6.63 21.16
CA GLU A 83 2.68 6.63 21.75
C GLU A 83 3.72 5.99 20.82
N LEU A 84 3.33 5.67 19.58
CA LEU A 84 4.12 4.91 18.60
C LEU A 84 4.50 3.51 19.06
N GLU A 85 3.68 2.87 19.88
CA GLU A 85 3.83 1.45 20.14
C GLU A 85 3.15 0.67 19.01
N PRO A 86 3.84 -0.30 18.40
CA PRO A 86 3.27 -1.08 17.31
C PRO A 86 2.16 -2.00 17.82
N ILE A 87 1.01 -1.95 17.13
CA ILE A 87 -0.15 -2.80 17.40
C ILE A 87 -0.16 -3.97 16.41
N ASP A 88 0.05 -3.67 15.12
CA ASP A 88 0.08 -4.68 14.05
C ASP A 88 1.06 -4.27 12.95
N ILE A 89 1.57 -5.25 12.21
CA ILE A 89 2.62 -5.06 11.20
C ILE A 89 2.27 -5.84 9.93
N TYR A 90 2.20 -5.13 8.82
CA TYR A 90 2.18 -5.71 7.49
C TYR A 90 3.55 -5.55 6.82
N LYS A 91 4.16 -6.64 6.36
CA LYS A 91 5.40 -6.63 5.59
C LYS A 91 5.08 -6.84 4.11
N LYS A 92 5.63 -6.00 3.24
CA LYS A 92 5.39 -6.05 1.79
C LYS A 92 5.62 -7.44 1.23
N ASN A 93 4.61 -7.95 0.52
CA ASN A 93 4.64 -9.30 -0.05
C ASN A 93 5.22 -9.31 -1.47
N LYS A 94 4.93 -8.28 -2.28
CA LYS A 94 5.39 -8.16 -3.67
C LYS A 94 6.35 -6.99 -3.82
N LEU A 95 7.61 -7.30 -4.02
CA LEU A 95 8.66 -6.31 -4.21
C LEU A 95 8.78 -5.86 -5.66
N VAL A 96 9.29 -4.65 -5.86
CA VAL A 96 9.59 -4.08 -7.18
C VAL A 96 10.90 -4.70 -7.70
N PRO A 97 10.85 -5.45 -8.84
CA PRO A 97 12.06 -5.96 -9.45
C PRO A 97 13.00 -4.81 -9.86
N PHE A 98 14.30 -5.00 -9.68
CA PHE A 98 15.37 -4.03 -9.93
C PHE A 98 15.33 -2.77 -9.03
N GLY A 99 14.18 -2.43 -8.46
CA GLY A 99 14.02 -1.35 -7.49
C GLY A 99 14.37 -1.83 -6.07
N GLU A 100 13.58 -2.72 -5.52
CA GLU A 100 13.70 -3.20 -4.14
C GLU A 100 14.58 -4.44 -3.99
N TYR A 101 14.69 -5.24 -5.04
CA TYR A 101 15.59 -6.39 -5.10
C TYR A 101 16.14 -6.61 -6.52
N LEU A 102 17.26 -7.30 -6.63
CA LEU A 102 17.83 -7.69 -7.91
C LEU A 102 17.41 -9.13 -8.23
N PRO A 103 16.58 -9.35 -9.28
CA PRO A 103 16.26 -10.72 -9.69
C PRO A 103 17.54 -11.50 -10.04
N ILE A 104 17.61 -12.76 -9.65
CA ILE A 104 18.78 -13.63 -9.92
C ILE A 104 20.11 -12.93 -9.53
N GLU A 105 20.15 -12.31 -8.36
CA GLU A 105 21.25 -11.44 -7.90
C GLU A 105 22.62 -12.08 -8.08
N LYS A 106 22.75 -13.40 -7.81
CA LYS A 106 24.00 -14.15 -7.98
C LYS A 106 24.56 -14.14 -9.42
N ILE A 107 23.71 -13.96 -10.41
CA ILE A 107 24.11 -13.91 -11.84
C ILE A 107 24.30 -12.46 -12.26
N LEU A 108 23.31 -11.61 -12.03
CA LEU A 108 23.30 -10.22 -12.52
C LEU A 108 24.37 -9.35 -11.86
N SER A 109 24.72 -9.61 -10.59
CA SER A 109 25.82 -8.91 -9.91
C SER A 109 27.21 -9.20 -10.55
N LYS A 110 27.41 -10.38 -11.16
CA LYS A 110 28.64 -10.68 -11.90
C LYS A 110 28.81 -9.84 -13.16
N PHE A 111 27.71 -9.35 -13.73
CA PHE A 111 27.71 -8.42 -14.86
C PHE A 111 27.72 -6.95 -14.43
N GLY A 112 27.99 -6.66 -13.15
CA GLY A 112 28.06 -5.30 -12.63
C GLY A 112 26.71 -4.62 -12.42
N LEU A 113 25.59 -5.33 -12.63
CA LEU A 113 24.25 -4.79 -12.39
C LEU A 113 24.00 -4.70 -10.88
N LYS A 114 23.55 -3.52 -10.47
CA LYS A 114 23.12 -3.21 -9.09
C LYS A 114 21.67 -2.79 -9.10
N LYS A 115 20.97 -2.95 -7.96
CA LYS A 115 19.65 -2.38 -7.79
C LYS A 115 19.69 -0.85 -7.91
N ILE A 116 18.59 -0.26 -8.36
CA ILE A 116 18.49 1.19 -8.61
C ILE A 116 18.48 1.97 -7.30
N THR A 117 17.87 1.40 -6.25
CA THR A 117 17.80 2.06 -4.93
C THR A 117 19.15 2.07 -4.24
N GLN A 118 19.72 3.24 -4.02
CA GLN A 118 20.97 3.40 -3.28
C GLN A 118 20.73 3.27 -1.76
N GLY A 119 21.66 2.61 -1.06
CA GLY A 119 21.80 2.76 0.40
C GLY A 119 21.26 1.65 1.29
N TYR A 120 20.44 0.71 0.81
CA TYR A 120 19.98 -0.44 1.60
C TYR A 120 20.35 -1.76 0.95
N GLN A 121 20.51 -2.81 1.77
CA GLN A 121 20.48 -4.18 1.30
C GLN A 121 19.16 -4.42 0.55
N SER A 122 19.10 -5.43 -0.33
CA SER A 122 17.85 -5.81 -0.98
C SER A 122 16.76 -6.05 0.06
N PHE A 123 15.56 -5.53 -0.19
CA PHE A 123 14.43 -5.84 0.66
C PHE A 123 14.09 -7.32 0.59
N SER A 124 13.53 -7.84 1.67
CA SER A 124 13.01 -9.22 1.72
C SER A 124 11.49 -9.21 1.60
N PRO A 125 10.90 -10.07 0.76
CA PRO A 125 9.45 -10.18 0.68
C PRO A 125 8.90 -10.95 1.88
N SER A 126 7.68 -10.61 2.30
CA SER A 126 6.90 -11.46 3.18
C SER A 126 6.18 -12.55 2.37
N ASN A 127 6.08 -13.74 2.93
CA ASN A 127 5.27 -14.82 2.35
C ASN A 127 3.78 -14.72 2.76
N ILE A 128 3.49 -13.92 3.79
CA ILE A 128 2.17 -13.77 4.38
C ILE A 128 1.64 -12.39 4.00
N ARG A 129 0.39 -12.34 3.55
CA ARG A 129 -0.40 -11.12 3.45
C ARG A 129 -1.47 -11.19 4.54
N ASN A 130 -1.22 -10.51 5.65
CA ASN A 130 -2.17 -10.39 6.74
C ASN A 130 -3.11 -9.19 6.52
N ILE A 131 -4.29 -9.29 7.10
CA ILE A 131 -5.25 -8.19 7.25
C ILE A 131 -4.91 -7.48 8.54
N ILE A 132 -5.00 -6.16 8.56
CA ILE A 132 -4.87 -5.36 9.78
C ILE A 132 -6.27 -5.19 10.35
N GLU A 133 -6.48 -5.74 11.56
CA GLU A 133 -7.76 -5.66 12.25
C GLU A 133 -7.79 -4.43 13.17
N LEU A 134 -8.90 -3.68 13.11
CA LEU A 134 -9.23 -2.61 14.04
C LEU A 134 -10.57 -2.95 14.73
N ASP A 135 -10.90 -2.24 15.79
CA ASP A 135 -12.09 -2.51 16.61
C ASP A 135 -13.40 -2.53 15.81
N TYR A 136 -13.48 -1.75 14.72
CA TYR A 136 -14.72 -1.54 13.98
C TYR A 136 -14.62 -1.91 12.49
N PHE A 137 -13.44 -2.14 11.95
CA PHE A 137 -13.24 -2.51 10.55
C PHE A 137 -11.86 -3.14 10.33
N SER A 138 -11.72 -3.80 9.20
CA SER A 138 -10.50 -4.48 8.81
C SER A 138 -9.95 -3.93 7.50
N ILE A 139 -8.63 -3.89 7.40
CA ILE A 139 -7.88 -3.29 6.30
C ILE A 139 -7.12 -4.36 5.53
N LEU A 140 -7.27 -4.38 4.20
CA LEU A 140 -6.31 -5.02 3.31
C LEU A 140 -5.19 -4.02 3.00
N PRO A 141 -3.98 -4.19 3.58
CA PRO A 141 -2.87 -3.30 3.32
C PRO A 141 -2.17 -3.64 2.00
N LEU A 142 -1.79 -2.62 1.25
CA LEU A 142 -0.99 -2.71 0.04
C LEU A 142 0.08 -1.61 0.05
N ILE A 143 1.32 -1.98 -0.24
CA ILE A 143 2.43 -1.02 -0.31
C ILE A 143 2.84 -0.84 -1.77
N CYS A 144 2.67 0.38 -2.29
CA CYS A 144 3.16 0.86 -3.59
C CYS A 144 2.78 -0.10 -4.73
N TYR A 145 3.76 -0.72 -5.33
CA TYR A 145 3.65 -1.63 -6.48
C TYR A 145 2.66 -2.80 -6.30
N GLU A 146 2.31 -3.15 -5.07
CA GLU A 146 1.35 -4.23 -4.82
C GLU A 146 -0.03 -3.96 -5.42
N ILE A 147 -0.38 -2.69 -5.64
CA ILE A 147 -1.65 -2.28 -6.24
C ILE A 147 -1.82 -2.75 -7.70
N ILE A 148 -0.75 -3.02 -8.43
CA ILE A 148 -0.83 -3.44 -9.83
C ILE A 148 -1.32 -4.88 -9.99
N TYR A 149 -1.19 -5.71 -8.96
CA TYR A 149 -1.56 -7.13 -9.03
C TYR A 149 -3.08 -7.29 -8.96
N SER A 150 -3.62 -7.91 -10.00
CA SER A 150 -5.04 -8.16 -10.22
C SER A 150 -5.44 -9.58 -9.85
N GLY A 151 -6.69 -9.74 -9.41
CA GLY A 151 -7.35 -11.04 -9.31
C GLY A 151 -6.92 -11.96 -8.18
N ASN A 152 -6.12 -11.47 -7.23
CA ASN A 152 -5.69 -12.28 -6.08
C ASN A 152 -5.12 -11.41 -4.95
N LEU A 153 -5.83 -10.36 -4.57
CA LEU A 153 -5.38 -9.47 -3.50
C LEU A 153 -5.46 -10.17 -2.14
N SER A 154 -6.54 -10.91 -1.88
CA SER A 154 -6.68 -11.72 -0.67
C SER A 154 -6.64 -13.21 -1.01
N LYS A 155 -5.47 -13.83 -0.93
CA LYS A 155 -5.31 -15.26 -1.21
C LYS A 155 -6.11 -16.16 -0.28
N ASN A 156 -6.36 -15.73 0.95
CA ASN A 156 -6.94 -16.55 2.00
C ASN A 156 -8.43 -16.32 2.21
N LYS A 157 -9.12 -15.61 1.32
CA LYS A 157 -10.55 -15.23 1.45
C LYS A 157 -10.88 -14.54 2.79
N ASN A 158 -9.87 -13.95 3.44
CA ASN A 158 -10.11 -13.18 4.64
C ASN A 158 -10.99 -11.99 4.28
N TYR A 159 -12.05 -11.82 5.04
CA TYR A 159 -12.91 -10.66 4.91
C TYR A 159 -12.12 -9.41 5.31
N TYR A 160 -12.30 -8.33 4.55
CA TYR A 160 -11.82 -7.00 4.89
C TYR A 160 -12.83 -5.96 4.39
N ASP A 161 -12.83 -4.80 5.02
CA ASP A 161 -13.80 -3.75 4.75
C ASP A 161 -13.30 -2.73 3.75
N VAL A 162 -12.01 -2.44 3.78
CA VAL A 162 -11.38 -1.38 3.00
C VAL A 162 -9.99 -1.79 2.53
N ILE A 163 -9.58 -1.28 1.38
CA ILE A 163 -8.21 -1.40 0.88
C ILE A 163 -7.47 -0.11 1.23
N VAL A 164 -6.30 -0.23 1.86
CA VAL A 164 -5.40 0.90 2.08
C VAL A 164 -4.14 0.68 1.26
N ASN A 165 -3.87 1.60 0.33
CA ASN A 165 -2.64 1.62 -0.46
C ASN A 165 -1.79 2.83 -0.08
N ILE A 166 -0.64 2.59 0.53
CA ILE A 166 0.38 3.63 0.71
C ILE A 166 1.41 3.55 -0.41
N SER A 167 1.93 4.70 -0.85
CA SER A 167 2.88 4.74 -1.96
C SER A 167 3.88 5.88 -1.86
N GLU A 168 5.07 5.66 -2.46
CA GLU A 168 6.04 6.69 -2.81
C GLU A 168 6.17 6.70 -4.34
N ASP A 169 5.53 7.68 -4.99
CA ASP A 169 5.49 7.75 -6.45
C ASP A 169 6.64 8.59 -7.04
N GLY A 170 7.49 9.19 -6.22
CA GLY A 170 8.65 9.97 -6.66
C GLY A 170 9.65 9.18 -7.53
N TRP A 171 9.62 7.85 -7.46
CA TRP A 171 10.41 6.97 -8.33
C TRP A 171 10.10 7.12 -9.81
N PHE A 172 8.87 7.49 -10.16
CA PHE A 172 8.45 7.68 -11.54
C PHE A 172 8.94 8.99 -12.15
N GLY A 173 9.46 9.91 -11.32
CA GLY A 173 9.87 11.23 -11.76
C GLY A 173 8.73 11.99 -12.45
N ASP A 174 9.12 12.92 -13.30
CA ASP A 174 8.17 13.74 -14.08
C ASP A 174 7.72 12.98 -15.34
N SER A 175 6.85 12.00 -15.14
CA SER A 175 6.36 11.09 -16.18
C SER A 175 4.86 10.78 -16.03
N ILE A 176 4.32 9.98 -16.94
CA ILE A 176 2.95 9.44 -16.85
C ILE A 176 2.80 8.35 -15.76
N GLY A 177 3.92 7.87 -15.20
CA GLY A 177 3.97 6.77 -14.25
C GLY A 177 3.04 6.91 -13.04
N PRO A 178 3.04 8.05 -12.32
CA PRO A 178 2.13 8.27 -11.19
C PRO A 178 0.65 8.12 -11.56
N TYR A 179 0.24 8.60 -12.74
CA TYR A 179 -1.15 8.50 -13.22
C TYR A 179 -1.52 7.05 -13.58
N GLN A 180 -0.62 6.31 -14.22
CA GLN A 180 -0.83 4.89 -14.51
C GLN A 180 -0.91 4.09 -13.22
N HIS A 181 -0.02 4.35 -12.26
CA HIS A 181 -0.02 3.70 -10.96
C HIS A 181 -1.31 4.00 -10.19
N PHE A 182 -1.77 5.25 -10.20
CA PHE A 182 -3.05 5.65 -9.62
C PHE A 182 -4.25 4.94 -10.28
N SER A 183 -4.25 4.78 -11.60
CA SER A 183 -5.32 4.09 -12.33
C SER A 183 -5.52 2.64 -11.86
N HIS A 184 -4.45 1.95 -11.45
CA HIS A 184 -4.56 0.63 -10.84
C HIS A 184 -5.35 0.64 -9.53
N SER A 185 -5.31 1.73 -8.77
CA SER A 185 -6.11 1.86 -7.54
C SER A 185 -7.61 1.84 -7.85
N MET A 186 -8.05 2.55 -8.89
CA MET A 186 -9.44 2.52 -9.35
C MET A 186 -9.86 1.12 -9.78
N LEU A 187 -9.01 0.44 -10.57
CA LEU A 187 -9.29 -0.94 -11.01
C LEU A 187 -9.39 -1.91 -9.82
N ARG A 188 -8.53 -1.80 -8.83
CA ARG A 188 -8.58 -2.69 -7.63
C ARG A 188 -9.84 -2.43 -6.81
N SER A 189 -10.26 -1.18 -6.65
CA SER A 189 -11.50 -0.84 -5.97
C SER A 189 -12.70 -1.50 -6.63
N ILE A 190 -12.82 -1.41 -7.98
CA ILE A 190 -13.87 -2.07 -8.77
C ILE A 190 -13.80 -3.59 -8.64
N GLU A 191 -12.63 -4.17 -8.82
CA GLU A 191 -12.43 -5.62 -8.76
C GLU A 191 -12.88 -6.21 -7.43
N GLU A 192 -12.52 -5.57 -6.34
CA GLU A 192 -12.81 -6.06 -4.99
C GLU A 192 -14.19 -5.60 -4.46
N GLY A 193 -14.80 -4.59 -5.09
CA GLY A 193 -16.07 -4.02 -4.63
C GLY A 193 -15.94 -3.31 -3.28
N LYS A 194 -14.77 -2.70 -3.01
CA LYS A 194 -14.42 -2.05 -1.73
C LYS A 194 -13.95 -0.64 -1.94
N ASN A 195 -14.19 0.24 -0.96
CA ASN A 195 -13.49 1.52 -0.93
C ASN A 195 -11.98 1.28 -0.94
N LEU A 196 -11.26 2.15 -1.63
CA LEU A 196 -9.82 2.20 -1.61
C LEU A 196 -9.35 3.58 -1.16
N ILE A 197 -8.53 3.59 -0.13
CA ILE A 197 -7.87 4.77 0.40
C ILE A 197 -6.42 4.71 -0.09
N ARG A 198 -6.04 5.70 -0.88
CA ARG A 198 -4.66 5.83 -1.33
C ARG A 198 -4.01 7.04 -0.66
N SER A 199 -2.91 6.80 0.02
CA SER A 199 -2.05 7.84 0.58
C SER A 199 -0.69 7.76 -0.12
N ALA A 200 -0.37 8.76 -0.95
CA ALA A 200 0.82 8.76 -1.79
C ALA A 200 1.70 9.98 -1.49
N ASN A 201 3.00 9.74 -1.34
CA ASN A 201 4.02 10.76 -1.35
C ASN A 201 4.48 10.97 -2.81
N ASN A 202 4.61 12.22 -3.26
CA ASN A 202 4.92 12.58 -4.65
C ASN A 202 3.98 11.93 -5.69
N GLY A 203 2.75 11.64 -5.31
CA GLY A 203 1.75 11.00 -6.14
C GLY A 203 0.34 11.43 -5.78
N ILE A 204 -0.66 10.86 -6.46
CA ILE A 204 -2.06 11.20 -6.25
C ILE A 204 -2.58 10.44 -5.02
N SER A 205 -3.03 11.18 -4.00
CA SER A 205 -3.78 10.63 -2.87
C SER A 205 -5.28 10.73 -3.14
N ALA A 206 -6.04 9.69 -2.79
CA ALA A 206 -7.48 9.69 -3.08
C ALA A 206 -8.29 8.75 -2.18
N LEU A 207 -9.57 9.07 -2.05
CA LEU A 207 -10.64 8.18 -1.64
C LEU A 207 -11.38 7.71 -2.90
N ILE A 208 -11.45 6.41 -3.12
CA ILE A 208 -12.05 5.79 -4.30
C ILE A 208 -13.20 4.89 -3.84
N SER A 209 -14.37 5.06 -4.46
CA SER A 209 -15.57 4.27 -4.16
C SER A 209 -15.44 2.81 -4.66
N PRO A 210 -16.29 1.89 -4.18
CA PRO A 210 -16.30 0.49 -4.64
C PRO A 210 -16.58 0.30 -6.14
N VAL A 211 -17.07 1.32 -6.82
CA VAL A 211 -17.34 1.34 -8.26
C VAL A 211 -16.29 2.16 -9.05
N GLY A 212 -15.17 2.48 -8.41
CA GLY A 212 -14.03 3.15 -9.05
C GLY A 212 -14.19 4.67 -9.22
N LEU A 213 -15.20 5.29 -8.64
CA LEU A 213 -15.35 6.75 -8.68
C LEU A 213 -14.42 7.40 -7.66
N ILE A 214 -13.74 8.46 -8.07
CA ILE A 214 -12.92 9.28 -7.20
C ILE A 214 -13.86 10.17 -6.38
N GLU A 215 -13.99 9.90 -5.09
CA GLU A 215 -14.83 10.71 -4.19
C GLU A 215 -14.09 11.97 -3.74
N ASN A 216 -12.79 11.85 -3.48
CA ASN A 216 -11.90 12.94 -3.11
C ASN A 216 -10.48 12.66 -3.59
N LYS A 217 -9.71 13.69 -3.95
CA LYS A 217 -8.30 13.55 -4.33
C LYS A 217 -7.46 14.76 -3.97
N ILE A 218 -6.16 14.52 -3.84
CA ILE A 218 -5.09 15.52 -3.77
C ILE A 218 -4.13 15.19 -4.90
N GLU A 219 -3.81 16.16 -5.72
CA GLU A 219 -2.90 15.99 -6.86
C GLU A 219 -1.44 15.80 -6.40
N SER A 220 -0.61 15.25 -7.27
CA SER A 220 0.79 14.91 -6.95
C SER A 220 1.66 16.11 -6.55
N THR A 221 1.25 17.32 -6.95
CA THR A 221 1.96 18.58 -6.63
C THR A 221 1.41 19.30 -5.41
N GLU A 222 0.36 18.75 -4.79
CA GLU A 222 -0.35 19.36 -3.68
C GLU A 222 -0.09 18.60 -2.38
N SER A 223 -0.28 19.32 -1.28
CA SER A 223 -0.26 18.73 0.07
C SER A 223 -1.58 19.02 0.76
N GLY A 224 -2.15 18.01 1.41
CA GLY A 224 -3.44 18.17 2.06
C GLY A 224 -3.84 16.93 2.88
N VAL A 225 -5.09 16.95 3.34
CA VAL A 225 -5.74 15.86 4.08
C VAL A 225 -7.06 15.53 3.39
N ILE A 226 -7.38 14.26 3.28
CA ILE A 226 -8.71 13.77 2.90
C ILE A 226 -9.33 13.15 4.14
N GLU A 227 -10.45 13.71 4.58
CA GLU A 227 -11.24 13.20 5.70
C GLU A 227 -12.50 12.52 5.20
N PHE A 228 -12.85 11.39 5.81
CA PHE A 228 -14.10 10.68 5.53
C PHE A 228 -14.51 9.84 6.74
N ASN A 229 -15.82 9.64 6.89
CA ASN A 229 -16.41 9.00 8.08
C ASN A 229 -17.07 7.65 7.77
N THR A 230 -17.18 7.28 6.50
CA THR A 230 -17.90 6.07 6.10
C THR A 230 -17.13 5.28 5.08
N VAL A 231 -17.05 3.97 5.31
CA VAL A 231 -16.52 3.00 4.35
C VAL A 231 -17.70 2.28 3.70
N LYS A 232 -17.73 2.29 2.38
CA LYS A 232 -18.75 1.60 1.59
C LYS A 232 -18.18 0.32 1.02
N SER A 233 -19.00 -0.70 0.95
CA SER A 233 -18.68 -1.92 0.21
C SER A 233 -19.91 -2.38 -0.55
N ILE A 234 -19.68 -2.98 -1.71
CA ILE A 234 -20.70 -3.71 -2.46
C ILE A 234 -20.42 -5.20 -2.35
N ASN A 235 -21.34 -6.02 -2.86
CA ASN A 235 -21.12 -7.45 -2.88
C ASN A 235 -19.80 -7.79 -3.60
N THR A 236 -19.08 -8.75 -3.04
CA THR A 236 -17.82 -9.23 -3.62
C THR A 236 -18.03 -9.65 -5.07
N THR A 237 -17.23 -9.10 -5.97
CA THR A 237 -17.36 -9.35 -7.40
C THR A 237 -17.00 -10.79 -7.78
N ILE A 238 -17.52 -11.26 -8.93
CA ILE A 238 -17.14 -12.57 -9.48
C ILE A 238 -15.63 -12.64 -9.70
N PHE A 239 -15.04 -11.51 -10.13
CA PHE A 239 -13.61 -11.42 -10.36
C PHE A 239 -12.78 -11.52 -9.08
N SER A 240 -13.20 -10.86 -7.99
CA SER A 240 -12.54 -11.01 -6.68
C SER A 240 -12.56 -12.47 -6.18
N LYS A 241 -13.67 -13.21 -6.45
CA LYS A 241 -13.81 -14.62 -6.03
C LYS A 241 -12.95 -15.58 -6.84
N HIS A 242 -12.85 -15.38 -8.14
CA HIS A 242 -12.26 -16.34 -9.09
C HIS A 242 -10.94 -15.86 -9.70
N GLY A 243 -10.71 -14.54 -9.70
CA GLY A 243 -9.50 -13.93 -10.26
C GLY A 243 -9.26 -14.34 -11.71
N ASN A 244 -8.01 -14.52 -12.06
CA ASN A 244 -7.59 -14.91 -13.41
C ASN A 244 -8.06 -16.32 -13.84
N LYS A 245 -8.66 -17.12 -12.95
CA LYS A 245 -9.26 -18.41 -13.33
C LYS A 245 -10.40 -18.23 -14.33
N ILE A 246 -11.09 -17.09 -14.31
CA ILE A 246 -12.15 -16.75 -15.28
C ILE A 246 -11.62 -16.84 -16.71
N PHE A 247 -10.41 -16.33 -16.96
CA PHE A 247 -9.78 -16.43 -18.27
C PHE A 247 -9.64 -17.89 -18.74
N PHE A 248 -9.19 -18.77 -17.88
CA PHE A 248 -9.03 -20.20 -18.21
C PHE A 248 -10.37 -20.89 -18.44
N TYR A 249 -11.42 -20.53 -17.69
CA TYR A 249 -12.77 -21.05 -17.93
C TYR A 249 -13.32 -20.59 -19.28
N LEU A 250 -13.15 -19.32 -19.63
CA LEU A 250 -13.55 -18.80 -20.93
C LEU A 250 -12.76 -19.47 -22.07
N MET A 251 -11.46 -19.63 -21.91
CA MET A 251 -10.64 -20.31 -22.90
C MET A 251 -11.09 -21.76 -23.12
N LEU A 252 -11.35 -22.49 -22.04
CA LEU A 252 -11.88 -23.88 -22.12
C LEU A 252 -13.26 -23.92 -22.82
N PHE A 253 -14.12 -22.96 -22.48
CA PHE A 253 -15.44 -22.83 -23.14
C PHE A 253 -15.28 -22.60 -24.64
N TYR A 254 -14.42 -21.70 -25.07
CA TYR A 254 -14.18 -21.44 -26.49
C TYR A 254 -13.60 -22.65 -27.23
N ILE A 255 -12.64 -23.34 -26.63
CA ILE A 255 -12.07 -24.56 -27.21
C ILE A 255 -13.17 -25.65 -27.41
N THR A 256 -13.99 -25.87 -26.39
CA THR A 256 -15.10 -26.83 -26.48
C THR A 256 -16.13 -26.43 -27.53
N LEU A 257 -16.47 -25.14 -27.60
CA LEU A 257 -17.41 -24.62 -28.60
C LEU A 257 -16.88 -24.84 -30.03
N ILE A 258 -15.63 -24.54 -30.29
CA ILE A 258 -14.99 -24.77 -31.60
C ILE A 258 -15.04 -26.27 -31.96
N PHE A 259 -14.78 -27.15 -31.01
CA PHE A 259 -14.82 -28.60 -31.22
C PHE A 259 -16.23 -29.08 -31.59
N PHE A 260 -17.25 -28.56 -30.89
CA PHE A 260 -18.65 -28.89 -31.20
C PHE A 260 -19.11 -28.35 -32.55
N LEU A 261 -18.72 -27.11 -32.89
CA LEU A 261 -19.09 -26.53 -34.20
C LEU A 261 -18.43 -27.26 -35.36
N LYS A 262 -17.15 -27.63 -35.22
CA LYS A 262 -16.42 -28.39 -36.23
C LYS A 262 -17.02 -29.79 -36.44
N LYS A 263 -17.57 -30.45 -35.40
CA LYS A 263 -18.20 -31.75 -35.48
C LYS A 263 -19.59 -31.69 -36.15
N LYS A 264 -20.30 -30.56 -36.14
CA LYS A 264 -21.59 -30.37 -36.79
C LYS A 264 -21.46 -29.96 -38.26
N GLY A 265 -20.27 -29.57 -38.74
CA GLY A 265 -20.01 -29.16 -40.11
C GLY A 265 -19.44 -30.29 -41.00
N HIS A 266 -19.40 -31.50 -40.48
CA HIS A 266 -19.22 -32.77 -41.18
C HIS A 266 -20.46 -33.64 -41.02
#